data_08792f8438b01e7ba516295651a2cabc
#
_entry.id   08792f8438b01e7ba516295651a2cabc
#
_cell.length_a   1.000
_cell.length_b   1.000
_cell.length_c   1.000
_cell.angle_alpha   90.00
_cell.angle_beta   90.00
_cell.angle_gamma   90.00
#
_symmetry.space_group_name_H-M   'P 1'
#
loop_
_entity.id
_entity.type
_entity.pdbx_description
1 polymer ?
#
loop_
_entity_poly.entity_id
_entity_poly.type
_entity_poly.pdbx_seq_one_letter_code
_entity_poly.pdbx_strand_id
1 'polypeptide(L)'
;SVDTDPSPTNRARLMPEKEATRVALAEFLRVTPDEIIITRNTSESNNMVSNGLDLKAGDEVLLHEDNHPSNLMAWKEKARRFGFSVVVVPQKNPHPGAEYYVDAFTKAITPRTKVMSVTHLTSTVGDIMPAKELAALARSRGILFLLDGAQSFGLLDVNLADIQPDFYSGSAHKWPCGARECGVLYVNKTAQAKLWPSVYSAY
;
A
#
# COMPACT_ATOMS: atom_id res chain seq x y z
N SER A 1 -20.18 -16.48 -17.41
CA SER A 1 -19.08 -15.52 -17.28
C SER A 1 -18.46 -15.23 -18.63
N VAL A 2 -17.63 -14.20 -18.74
CA VAL A 2 -16.90 -13.86 -19.98
C VAL A 2 -15.95 -15.00 -20.38
N ASP A 3 -15.42 -15.73 -19.43
CA ASP A 3 -14.49 -16.85 -19.70
C ASP A 3 -15.21 -18.09 -20.31
N THR A 4 -16.47 -18.29 -19.94
CA THR A 4 -17.26 -19.42 -20.44
C THR A 4 -18.08 -19.07 -21.69
N ASP A 5 -18.42 -17.78 -21.85
CA ASP A 5 -19.14 -17.25 -23.01
C ASP A 5 -18.62 -15.82 -23.31
N PRO A 6 -17.62 -15.69 -24.20
CA PRO A 6 -17.02 -14.40 -24.56
C PRO A 6 -17.84 -13.60 -25.58
N SER A 7 -19.17 -13.77 -25.60
CA SER A 7 -20.07 -13.03 -26.49
C SER A 7 -19.95 -11.51 -26.28
N PRO A 8 -20.27 -10.68 -27.28
CA PRO A 8 -20.29 -9.22 -27.16
C PRO A 8 -21.14 -8.74 -25.98
N THR A 9 -22.28 -9.39 -25.73
CA THR A 9 -23.20 -9.08 -24.61
C THR A 9 -22.50 -9.28 -23.26
N ASN A 10 -21.78 -10.39 -23.05
CA ASN A 10 -21.07 -10.64 -21.79
C ASN A 10 -19.86 -9.72 -21.63
N ARG A 11 -19.14 -9.43 -22.71
CA ARG A 11 -18.02 -8.47 -22.68
C ARG A 11 -18.48 -7.05 -22.35
N ALA A 12 -19.65 -6.62 -22.85
CA ALA A 12 -20.21 -5.30 -22.57
C ALA A 12 -20.54 -5.10 -21.08
N ARG A 13 -20.74 -6.18 -20.31
CA ARG A 13 -21.00 -6.12 -18.86
C ARG A 13 -19.72 -5.94 -18.03
N LEU A 14 -18.56 -6.31 -18.54
CA LEU A 14 -17.32 -6.37 -17.78
C LEU A 14 -16.92 -4.98 -17.22
N MET A 15 -16.95 -3.95 -18.05
CA MET A 15 -16.53 -2.60 -17.65
C MET A 15 -17.46 -1.97 -16.62
N PRO A 16 -18.81 -2.02 -16.78
CA PRO A 16 -19.74 -1.56 -15.74
C PRO A 16 -19.59 -2.31 -14.41
N GLU A 17 -19.41 -3.63 -14.45
CA GLU A 17 -19.23 -4.44 -13.22
C GLU A 17 -17.90 -4.11 -12.52
N LYS A 18 -16.83 -3.89 -13.28
CA LYS A 18 -15.53 -3.46 -12.76
C LYS A 18 -15.62 -2.07 -12.11
N GLU A 19 -16.31 -1.14 -12.76
CA GLU A 19 -16.51 0.20 -12.22
C GLU A 19 -17.38 0.19 -10.95
N ALA A 20 -18.47 -0.58 -10.93
CA ALA A 20 -19.28 -0.76 -9.73
C ALA A 20 -18.45 -1.32 -8.55
N THR A 21 -17.56 -2.27 -8.83
CA THR A 21 -16.62 -2.80 -7.83
C THR A 21 -15.67 -1.71 -7.32
N ARG A 22 -15.16 -0.87 -8.22
CA ARG A 22 -14.26 0.24 -7.85
C ARG A 22 -14.97 1.26 -6.94
N VAL A 23 -16.21 1.60 -7.26
CA VAL A 23 -17.07 2.49 -6.44
C VAL A 23 -17.29 1.88 -5.05
N ALA A 24 -17.69 0.61 -4.97
CA ALA A 24 -17.91 -0.06 -3.69
C ALA A 24 -16.64 -0.13 -2.83
N LEU A 25 -15.47 -0.38 -3.43
CA LEU A 25 -14.19 -0.35 -2.73
C LEU A 25 -13.84 1.06 -2.21
N ALA A 26 -14.12 2.09 -2.99
CA ALA A 26 -13.90 3.48 -2.59
C ALA A 26 -14.80 3.86 -1.39
N GLU A 27 -16.08 3.51 -1.44
CA GLU A 27 -17.01 3.71 -0.32
C GLU A 27 -16.55 2.96 0.94
N PHE A 28 -16.16 1.69 0.79
CA PHE A 28 -15.65 0.87 1.90
C PHE A 28 -14.41 1.47 2.57
N LEU A 29 -13.50 2.06 1.79
CA LEU A 29 -12.27 2.71 2.28
C LEU A 29 -12.45 4.21 2.56
N ARG A 30 -13.66 4.78 2.33
CA ARG A 30 -14.03 6.20 2.54
C ARG A 30 -13.20 7.19 1.72
N VAL A 31 -13.01 6.84 0.46
CA VAL A 31 -12.26 7.62 -0.54
C VAL A 31 -13.06 7.75 -1.84
N THR A 32 -12.46 8.33 -2.88
CA THR A 32 -13.13 8.44 -4.18
C THR A 32 -12.71 7.34 -5.16
N PRO A 33 -13.58 6.93 -6.10
CA PRO A 33 -13.25 5.87 -7.06
C PRO A 33 -11.98 6.13 -7.88
N ASP A 34 -11.64 7.39 -8.17
CA ASP A 34 -10.45 7.77 -8.93
C ASP A 34 -9.13 7.47 -8.21
N GLU A 35 -9.20 7.14 -6.92
CA GLU A 35 -8.05 6.76 -6.09
C GLU A 35 -7.89 5.25 -5.98
N ILE A 36 -8.80 4.45 -6.58
CA ILE A 36 -8.84 2.99 -6.44
C ILE A 36 -8.40 2.30 -7.73
N ILE A 37 -7.45 1.39 -7.59
CA ILE A 37 -7.00 0.47 -8.64
C ILE A 37 -7.29 -0.96 -8.16
N ILE A 38 -7.99 -1.74 -8.98
CA ILE A 38 -8.19 -3.17 -8.73
C ILE A 38 -6.93 -3.91 -9.15
N THR A 39 -6.36 -4.69 -8.25
CA THR A 39 -5.13 -5.47 -8.45
C THR A 39 -5.39 -6.95 -8.16
N ARG A 40 -4.39 -7.79 -8.38
CA ARG A 40 -4.50 -9.22 -8.05
C ARG A 40 -4.29 -9.51 -6.56
N ASN A 41 -3.44 -8.74 -5.89
CA ASN A 41 -3.13 -8.91 -4.47
C ASN A 41 -2.26 -7.76 -3.94
N THR A 42 -2.04 -7.73 -2.62
CA THR A 42 -1.17 -6.73 -1.96
C THR A 42 0.27 -6.75 -2.50
N SER A 43 0.82 -7.92 -2.85
CA SER A 43 2.20 -8.00 -3.37
C SER A 43 2.33 -7.28 -4.71
N GLU A 44 1.34 -7.41 -5.61
CA GLU A 44 1.31 -6.64 -6.85
C GLU A 44 1.20 -5.14 -6.54
N SER A 45 0.26 -4.74 -5.68
CA SER A 45 0.06 -3.34 -5.28
C SER A 45 1.35 -2.71 -4.72
N ASN A 46 2.02 -3.38 -3.78
CA ASN A 46 3.28 -2.93 -3.21
C ASN A 46 4.39 -2.81 -4.28
N ASN A 47 4.43 -3.74 -5.24
CA ASN A 47 5.38 -3.70 -6.34
C ASN A 47 5.06 -2.59 -7.34
N MET A 48 3.79 -2.29 -7.61
CA MET A 48 3.41 -1.12 -8.42
C MET A 48 3.94 0.17 -7.79
N VAL A 49 3.78 0.35 -6.48
CA VAL A 49 4.30 1.52 -5.77
C VAL A 49 5.82 1.55 -5.80
N SER A 50 6.48 0.49 -5.38
CA SER A 50 7.94 0.46 -5.30
C SER A 50 8.65 0.51 -6.66
N ASN A 51 7.99 0.10 -7.75
CA ASN A 51 8.49 0.26 -9.13
C ASN A 51 8.19 1.65 -9.70
N GLY A 52 7.06 2.24 -9.33
CA GLY A 52 6.59 3.49 -9.90
C GLY A 52 7.21 4.74 -9.29
N LEU A 53 7.86 4.63 -8.13
CA LEU A 53 8.53 5.77 -7.49
C LEU A 53 9.94 5.99 -8.04
N ASP A 54 10.25 7.23 -8.42
CA ASP A 54 11.57 7.63 -8.93
C ASP A 54 12.57 7.82 -7.78
N LEU A 55 13.09 6.69 -7.27
CA LEU A 55 14.12 6.67 -6.23
C LEU A 55 15.51 6.55 -6.87
N LYS A 56 16.47 7.30 -6.32
CA LYS A 56 17.84 7.44 -6.85
C LYS A 56 18.88 6.99 -5.84
N ALA A 57 20.08 6.81 -6.33
CA ALA A 57 21.24 6.57 -5.46
C ALA A 57 21.36 7.68 -4.41
N GLY A 58 21.50 7.27 -3.16
CA GLY A 58 21.55 8.16 -2.00
C GLY A 58 20.22 8.43 -1.32
N ASP A 59 19.07 8.14 -1.95
CA ASP A 59 17.78 8.18 -1.28
C ASP A 59 17.65 7.07 -0.22
N GLU A 60 16.68 7.21 0.69
CA GLU A 60 16.42 6.24 1.75
C GLU A 60 14.92 5.86 1.79
N VAL A 61 14.67 4.58 2.05
CA VAL A 61 13.33 4.03 2.34
C VAL A 61 13.33 3.48 3.76
N LEU A 62 12.41 3.95 4.59
CA LEU A 62 12.20 3.41 5.93
C LEU A 62 11.18 2.29 5.88
N LEU A 63 11.50 1.16 6.50
CA LEU A 63 10.62 0.00 6.63
C LEU A 63 10.44 -0.38 8.09
N HIS A 64 9.32 -1.00 8.42
CA HIS A 64 9.15 -1.72 9.67
C HIS A 64 9.71 -3.15 9.54
N GLU A 65 10.35 -3.67 10.57
CA GLU A 65 10.99 -5.00 10.52
C GLU A 65 9.98 -6.12 10.27
N ASP A 66 8.77 -6.03 10.86
CA ASP A 66 7.69 -7.01 10.66
C ASP A 66 6.82 -6.73 9.43
N ASN A 67 7.37 -6.04 8.43
CA ASN A 67 6.75 -6.00 7.10
C ASN A 67 6.77 -7.40 6.49
N HIS A 68 5.66 -7.75 5.81
CA HIS A 68 5.59 -9.02 5.10
C HIS A 68 6.77 -9.18 4.12
N PRO A 69 7.38 -10.37 3.99
CA PRO A 69 8.56 -10.59 3.12
C PRO A 69 8.38 -10.08 1.69
N SER A 70 7.20 -10.18 1.08
CA SER A 70 6.96 -9.69 -0.27
C SER A 70 7.09 -8.16 -0.39
N ASN A 71 6.78 -7.41 0.68
CA ASN A 71 6.98 -5.96 0.74
C ASN A 71 8.46 -5.64 1.04
N LEU A 72 9.03 -6.27 2.07
CA LEU A 72 10.40 -6.04 2.48
C LEU A 72 11.41 -6.34 1.35
N MET A 73 11.26 -7.48 0.68
CA MET A 73 12.16 -7.90 -0.41
C MET A 73 12.01 -7.02 -1.64
N ALA A 74 10.79 -6.56 -1.96
CA ALA A 74 10.58 -5.64 -3.07
C ALA A 74 11.45 -4.37 -2.93
N TRP A 75 11.50 -3.77 -1.75
CA TRP A 75 12.35 -2.60 -1.48
C TRP A 75 13.84 -2.93 -1.46
N LYS A 76 14.25 -4.02 -0.82
CA LYS A 76 15.66 -4.43 -0.74
C LYS A 76 16.26 -4.74 -2.11
N GLU A 77 15.55 -5.47 -2.97
CA GLU A 77 16.03 -5.79 -4.31
C GLU A 77 16.09 -4.56 -5.22
N LYS A 78 15.14 -3.63 -5.08
CA LYS A 78 15.20 -2.36 -5.80
C LYS A 78 16.32 -1.45 -5.30
N ALA A 79 16.54 -1.40 -3.99
CA ALA A 79 17.68 -0.68 -3.43
C ALA A 79 19.00 -1.18 -4.02
N ARG A 80 19.17 -2.52 -4.11
CA ARG A 80 20.34 -3.13 -4.75
C ARG A 80 20.48 -2.73 -6.23
N ARG A 81 19.37 -2.59 -6.95
CA ARG A 81 19.34 -2.25 -8.38
C ARG A 81 19.57 -0.76 -8.64
N PHE A 82 18.97 0.12 -7.86
CA PHE A 82 18.91 1.57 -8.12
C PHE A 82 19.81 2.40 -7.21
N GLY A 83 20.48 1.78 -6.22
CA GLY A 83 21.49 2.43 -5.38
C GLY A 83 20.94 3.27 -4.24
N PHE A 84 19.61 3.24 -3.97
CA PHE A 84 19.09 3.80 -2.73
C PHE A 84 19.29 2.83 -1.55
N SER A 85 19.08 3.29 -0.33
CA SER A 85 19.27 2.48 0.88
C SER A 85 17.93 2.15 1.54
N VAL A 86 17.91 1.03 2.28
CA VAL A 86 16.78 0.62 3.13
C VAL A 86 17.22 0.70 4.58
N VAL A 87 16.47 1.44 5.39
CA VAL A 87 16.62 1.53 6.84
C VAL A 87 15.43 0.82 7.48
N VAL A 88 15.70 -0.08 8.41
CA VAL A 88 14.66 -0.90 9.06
C VAL A 88 14.48 -0.46 10.50
N VAL A 89 13.26 -0.08 10.88
CA VAL A 89 12.87 0.20 12.25
C VAL A 89 12.50 -1.12 12.92
N PRO A 90 13.16 -1.49 14.05
CA PRO A 90 12.97 -2.78 14.70
C PRO A 90 11.56 -2.98 15.25
N GLN A 91 11.06 -4.21 15.15
CA GLN A 91 9.89 -4.67 15.89
C GLN A 91 10.23 -4.82 17.37
N LYS A 92 9.28 -4.50 18.24
CA LYS A 92 9.36 -4.75 19.68
C LYS A 92 8.23 -5.67 20.12
N ASN A 93 8.57 -6.68 20.91
CA ASN A 93 7.61 -7.58 21.51
C ASN A 93 7.88 -7.66 23.03
N PRO A 94 6.89 -7.42 23.91
CA PRO A 94 5.50 -7.05 23.58
C PRO A 94 5.41 -5.67 22.92
N HIS A 95 4.25 -5.38 22.25
CA HIS A 95 4.00 -4.09 21.58
C HIS A 95 4.15 -2.94 22.58
N PRO A 96 5.07 -1.99 22.33
CA PRO A 96 5.45 -0.97 23.32
C PRO A 96 4.51 0.25 23.34
N GLY A 97 3.51 0.28 22.46
CA GLY A 97 2.59 1.40 22.28
C GLY A 97 2.90 2.25 21.04
N ALA A 98 1.92 3.04 20.63
CA ALA A 98 1.97 3.89 19.44
C ALA A 98 3.11 4.93 19.50
N GLU A 99 3.25 5.58 20.65
CA GLU A 99 4.26 6.65 20.85
C GLU A 99 5.69 6.16 20.61
N TYR A 100 5.99 4.92 21.00
CA TYR A 100 7.30 4.32 20.76
C TYR A 100 7.61 4.24 19.26
N TYR A 101 6.67 3.76 18.45
CA TYR A 101 6.91 3.63 17.02
C TYR A 101 6.98 4.99 16.31
N VAL A 102 6.14 5.94 16.68
CA VAL A 102 6.24 7.32 16.17
C VAL A 102 7.61 7.92 16.48
N ASP A 103 8.12 7.76 17.71
CA ASP A 103 9.45 8.23 18.11
C ASP A 103 10.57 7.48 17.36
N ALA A 104 10.48 6.15 17.25
CA ALA A 104 11.46 5.33 16.55
C ALA A 104 11.57 5.71 15.05
N PHE A 105 10.43 5.87 14.36
CA PHE A 105 10.41 6.34 12.98
C PHE A 105 10.92 7.78 12.86
N THR A 106 10.55 8.67 13.80
CA THR A 106 11.05 10.06 13.83
C THR A 106 12.57 10.11 13.91
N LYS A 107 13.18 9.28 14.77
CA LYS A 107 14.64 9.20 14.93
C LYS A 107 15.35 8.59 13.72
N ALA A 108 14.68 7.71 12.99
CA ALA A 108 15.22 7.06 11.79
C ALA A 108 15.15 7.96 10.54
N ILE A 109 14.31 8.99 10.52
CA ILE A 109 14.18 9.92 9.39
C ILE A 109 15.47 10.74 9.22
N THR A 110 15.96 10.80 7.99
CA THR A 110 17.07 11.68 7.57
C THR A 110 16.61 12.59 6.43
N PRO A 111 17.40 13.60 6.03
CA PRO A 111 17.09 14.41 4.82
C PRO A 111 17.01 13.59 3.52
N ARG A 112 17.55 12.37 3.51
CA ARG A 112 17.52 11.45 2.36
C ARG A 112 16.28 10.58 2.32
N THR A 113 15.51 10.49 3.41
CA THR A 113 14.31 9.66 3.49
C THR A 113 13.24 10.16 2.53
N LYS A 114 12.80 9.32 1.60
CA LYS A 114 11.78 9.63 0.57
C LYS A 114 10.51 8.84 0.75
N VAL A 115 10.61 7.63 1.29
CA VAL A 115 9.47 6.72 1.46
C VAL A 115 9.51 6.10 2.85
N MET A 116 8.35 5.96 3.44
CA MET A 116 8.10 5.13 4.62
C MET A 116 7.07 4.06 4.24
N SER A 117 7.42 2.78 4.39
CA SER A 117 6.52 1.66 4.08
C SER A 117 6.33 0.79 5.32
N VAL A 118 5.09 0.74 5.82
CA VAL A 118 4.75 0.13 7.11
C VAL A 118 3.56 -0.80 6.93
N THR A 119 3.61 -1.98 7.55
CA THR A 119 2.46 -2.87 7.68
C THR A 119 1.48 -2.30 8.70
N HIS A 120 0.19 -2.20 8.35
CA HIS A 120 -0.85 -1.66 9.23
C HIS A 120 -1.18 -2.61 10.39
N LEU A 121 -1.34 -3.90 10.06
CA LEU A 121 -1.55 -4.99 11.01
C LEU A 121 -0.55 -6.09 10.69
N THR A 122 0.32 -6.41 11.64
CA THR A 122 1.39 -7.40 11.42
C THR A 122 0.83 -8.83 11.37
N SER A 123 1.38 -9.67 10.51
CA SER A 123 0.91 -11.04 10.32
C SER A 123 1.51 -12.04 11.31
N THR A 124 2.58 -11.67 11.98
CA THR A 124 3.32 -12.54 12.90
C THR A 124 2.79 -12.48 14.32
N VAL A 125 2.50 -11.28 14.81
CA VAL A 125 2.10 -11.06 16.22
C VAL A 125 0.77 -10.33 16.36
N GLY A 126 0.18 -9.80 15.27
CA GLY A 126 -1.10 -9.11 15.30
C GLY A 126 -1.04 -7.67 15.85
N ASP A 127 0.13 -7.06 15.84
CA ASP A 127 0.29 -5.68 16.28
C ASP A 127 -0.30 -4.68 15.27
N ILE A 128 -1.06 -3.72 15.76
CA ILE A 128 -1.61 -2.61 14.97
C ILE A 128 -0.66 -1.44 15.05
N MET A 129 -0.09 -1.05 13.92
CA MET A 129 0.81 0.11 13.83
C MET A 129 0.01 1.42 13.84
N PRO A 130 0.55 2.52 14.43
CA PRO A 130 -0.11 3.82 14.51
C PRO A 130 -0.12 4.52 13.14
N ALA A 131 -0.97 4.01 12.23
CA ALA A 131 -0.97 4.40 10.83
C ALA A 131 -1.25 5.88 10.61
N LYS A 132 -2.19 6.47 11.38
CA LYS A 132 -2.56 7.88 11.27
C LYS A 132 -1.41 8.81 11.70
N GLU A 133 -0.79 8.51 12.81
CA GLU A 133 0.34 9.25 13.36
C GLU A 133 1.56 9.16 12.44
N LEU A 134 1.85 7.97 11.92
CA LEU A 134 2.95 7.75 10.97
C LEU A 134 2.69 8.45 9.63
N ALA A 135 1.45 8.43 9.12
CA ALA A 135 1.08 9.18 7.92
C ALA A 135 1.24 10.70 8.13
N ALA A 136 0.83 11.21 9.29
CA ALA A 136 1.02 12.62 9.65
C ALA A 136 2.50 12.99 9.77
N LEU A 137 3.32 12.14 10.38
CA LEU A 137 4.77 12.30 10.48
C LEU A 137 5.40 12.34 9.08
N ALA A 138 5.11 11.37 8.23
CA ALA A 138 5.64 11.31 6.86
C ALA A 138 5.27 12.56 6.07
N ARG A 139 4.01 12.96 6.08
CA ARG A 139 3.50 14.17 5.41
C ARG A 139 4.19 15.45 5.91
N SER A 140 4.40 15.60 7.22
CA SER A 140 5.09 16.75 7.79
C SER A 140 6.55 16.89 7.36
N ARG A 141 7.14 15.82 6.86
CA ARG A 141 8.52 15.72 6.38
C ARG A 141 8.64 15.62 4.87
N GLY A 142 7.53 15.67 4.11
CA GLY A 142 7.51 15.50 2.66
C GLY A 142 7.89 14.09 2.20
N ILE A 143 7.71 13.09 3.06
CA ILE A 143 7.99 11.67 2.82
C ILE A 143 6.71 10.99 2.33
N LEU A 144 6.80 10.15 1.30
CA LEU A 144 5.68 9.34 0.82
C LEU A 144 5.42 8.17 1.76
N PHE A 145 4.14 7.90 2.06
CA PHE A 145 3.74 6.86 3.00
C PHE A 145 2.95 5.75 2.32
N LEU A 146 3.52 4.54 2.29
CA LEU A 146 2.83 3.31 1.87
C LEU A 146 2.41 2.53 3.12
N LEU A 147 1.09 2.35 3.26
CA LEU A 147 0.49 1.53 4.30
C LEU A 147 0.10 0.16 3.71
N ASP A 148 0.81 -0.89 4.11
CA ASP A 148 0.50 -2.27 3.73
C ASP A 148 -0.66 -2.79 4.58
N GLY A 149 -1.84 -2.85 3.98
CA GLY A 149 -3.07 -3.29 4.60
C GLY A 149 -3.45 -4.74 4.33
N ALA A 150 -2.49 -5.59 3.94
CA ALA A 150 -2.77 -6.99 3.62
C ALA A 150 -3.59 -7.73 4.69
N GLN A 151 -3.39 -7.41 5.96
CA GLN A 151 -4.11 -8.00 7.08
C GLN A 151 -5.23 -7.09 7.62
N SER A 152 -5.13 -5.77 7.45
CA SER A 152 -6.13 -4.85 7.97
C SER A 152 -7.34 -4.68 7.04
N PHE A 153 -7.17 -4.88 5.72
CA PHE A 153 -8.24 -4.76 4.75
C PHE A 153 -9.34 -5.81 5.00
N GLY A 154 -10.52 -5.33 5.35
CA GLY A 154 -11.69 -6.17 5.67
C GLY A 154 -11.70 -6.77 7.08
N LEU A 155 -10.65 -6.58 7.89
CA LEU A 155 -10.60 -6.96 9.30
C LEU A 155 -10.80 -5.75 10.22
N LEU A 156 -10.13 -4.64 9.90
CA LEU A 156 -10.27 -3.40 10.65
C LEU A 156 -11.20 -2.43 9.91
N ASP A 157 -11.80 -1.51 10.64
CA ASP A 157 -12.52 -0.36 10.06
C ASP A 157 -11.51 0.68 9.55
N VAL A 158 -11.03 0.48 8.32
CA VAL A 158 -9.99 1.32 7.70
C VAL A 158 -10.64 2.57 7.09
N ASN A 159 -10.31 3.73 7.64
CA ASN A 159 -10.74 5.02 7.12
C ASN A 159 -9.54 5.76 6.48
N LEU A 160 -9.36 5.62 5.17
CA LEU A 160 -8.23 6.24 4.48
C LEU A 160 -8.36 7.76 4.37
N ALA A 161 -9.58 8.31 4.42
CA ALA A 161 -9.79 9.75 4.47
C ALA A 161 -9.28 10.37 5.79
N ASP A 162 -9.28 9.61 6.88
CA ASP A 162 -8.76 10.03 8.18
C ASP A 162 -7.25 9.73 8.34
N ILE A 163 -6.81 8.55 7.93
CA ILE A 163 -5.39 8.15 7.99
C ILE A 163 -4.54 8.98 7.01
N GLN A 164 -5.05 9.20 5.80
CA GLN A 164 -4.41 9.96 4.73
C GLN A 164 -3.01 9.44 4.33
N PRO A 165 -2.83 8.15 4.03
CA PRO A 165 -1.61 7.65 3.45
C PRO A 165 -1.50 8.12 1.98
N ASP A 166 -0.30 8.11 1.40
CA ASP A 166 -0.16 8.31 -0.05
C ASP A 166 -0.60 7.06 -0.83
N PHE A 167 -0.32 5.88 -0.26
CA PHE A 167 -0.67 4.58 -0.85
C PHE A 167 -1.19 3.63 0.23
N TYR A 168 -2.20 2.83 -0.14
CA TYR A 168 -2.66 1.70 0.68
C TYR A 168 -2.88 0.48 -0.20
N SER A 169 -2.42 -0.66 0.26
CA SER A 169 -2.58 -1.94 -0.45
C SER A 169 -3.38 -2.94 0.37
N GLY A 170 -4.25 -3.70 -0.27
CA GLY A 170 -5.08 -4.71 0.39
C GLY A 170 -5.25 -5.98 -0.44
N SER A 171 -5.60 -7.09 0.23
CA SER A 171 -5.91 -8.38 -0.40
C SER A 171 -7.32 -8.83 -0.05
N ALA A 172 -8.23 -8.84 -1.03
CA ALA A 172 -9.61 -9.22 -0.80
C ALA A 172 -9.82 -10.72 -0.57
N HIS A 173 -8.87 -11.56 -0.98
CA HIS A 173 -8.89 -13.01 -0.73
C HIS A 173 -8.47 -13.41 0.69
N LYS A 174 -8.13 -12.44 1.57
CA LYS A 174 -7.87 -12.67 3.00
C LYS A 174 -9.15 -12.48 3.80
N TRP A 175 -9.22 -11.46 4.62
CA TRP A 175 -10.34 -11.22 5.55
C TRP A 175 -11.69 -10.91 4.88
N PRO A 176 -11.75 -10.22 3.71
CA PRO A 176 -13.01 -10.09 2.98
C PRO A 176 -13.52 -11.41 2.37
N CYS A 177 -12.74 -12.49 2.41
CA CYS A 177 -13.10 -13.81 1.87
C CYS A 177 -13.49 -13.80 0.38
N GLY A 178 -12.92 -12.88 -0.38
CA GLY A 178 -13.13 -12.78 -1.83
C GLY A 178 -12.39 -13.84 -2.63
N ALA A 179 -12.62 -13.84 -3.92
CA ALA A 179 -11.95 -14.78 -4.83
C ALA A 179 -10.43 -14.58 -4.88
N ARG A 180 -9.70 -15.64 -5.17
CA ARG A 180 -8.28 -15.57 -5.57
C ARG A 180 -8.20 -15.31 -7.08
N GLU A 181 -7.38 -14.39 -7.56
CA GLU A 181 -6.62 -13.36 -6.87
C GLU A 181 -7.39 -12.05 -6.94
N CYS A 182 -7.53 -11.37 -5.82
CA CYS A 182 -8.25 -10.11 -5.73
C CYS A 182 -7.54 -9.18 -4.73
N GLY A 183 -7.25 -7.96 -5.16
CA GLY A 183 -6.60 -6.95 -4.33
C GLY A 183 -7.00 -5.53 -4.69
N VAL A 184 -6.55 -4.59 -3.89
CA VAL A 184 -6.77 -3.16 -4.07
C VAL A 184 -5.48 -2.40 -3.85
N LEU A 185 -5.26 -1.37 -4.67
CA LEU A 185 -4.30 -0.31 -4.45
C LEU A 185 -5.07 1.02 -4.39
N TYR A 186 -4.95 1.72 -3.28
CA TYR A 186 -5.33 3.11 -3.15
C TYR A 186 -4.13 4.00 -3.45
N VAL A 187 -4.35 5.05 -4.24
CA VAL A 187 -3.36 6.09 -4.54
C VAL A 187 -4.00 7.45 -4.28
N ASN A 188 -3.54 8.13 -3.25
CA ASN A 188 -4.02 9.47 -2.93
C ASN A 188 -3.86 10.41 -4.14
N LYS A 189 -4.85 11.27 -4.39
CA LYS A 189 -4.84 12.21 -5.52
C LYS A 189 -3.56 13.03 -5.63
N THR A 190 -3.01 13.44 -4.48
CA THR A 190 -1.77 14.23 -4.43
C THR A 190 -0.51 13.41 -4.75
N ALA A 191 -0.60 12.09 -4.65
CA ALA A 191 0.49 11.16 -4.93
C ALA A 191 0.44 10.58 -6.35
N GLN A 192 -0.69 10.68 -7.05
CA GLN A 192 -0.85 10.11 -8.40
C GLN A 192 0.22 10.61 -9.38
N ALA A 193 0.53 11.88 -9.38
CA ALA A 193 1.57 12.45 -10.25
C ALA A 193 2.99 11.99 -9.92
N LYS A 194 3.22 11.39 -8.75
CA LYS A 194 4.52 10.87 -8.30
C LYS A 194 4.69 9.39 -8.59
N LEU A 195 3.62 8.70 -8.96
CA LEU A 195 3.62 7.27 -9.21
C LEU A 195 3.61 7.01 -10.73
N TRP A 196 4.74 6.56 -11.25
CA TRP A 196 4.84 6.15 -12.65
C TRP A 196 4.14 4.80 -12.87
N PRO A 197 3.30 4.64 -13.90
CA PRO A 197 2.64 3.38 -14.18
C PRO A 197 3.63 2.26 -14.47
N SER A 198 3.49 1.13 -13.78
CA SER A 198 4.35 -0.06 -14.01
C SER A 198 3.95 -0.84 -15.25
N VAL A 199 2.72 -0.67 -15.72
CA VAL A 199 2.16 -1.35 -16.89
C VAL A 199 1.42 -0.33 -17.74
N TYR A 200 1.70 -0.31 -19.03
CA TYR A 200 0.95 0.46 -20.01
C TYR A 200 0.05 -0.48 -20.81
N SER A 201 -1.20 -0.08 -20.98
CA SER A 201 -2.16 -0.78 -21.85
C SER A 201 -2.52 0.10 -23.04
N ALA A 202 -2.83 -0.52 -24.14
CA ALA A 202 -3.34 0.15 -25.34
C ALA A 202 -4.87 0.43 -25.28
N TYR A 203 -5.53 0.13 -24.16
CA TYR A 203 -6.98 0.27 -23.96
C TYR A 203 -7.29 1.30 -22.89
#